data_6f912da8a8eb9b972fe34b72d99adbff
#
_entry.id   6f912da8a8eb9b972fe34b72d99adbff
#
_cell.length_a   1.000
_cell.length_b   1.000
_cell.length_c   1.000
_cell.angle_alpha   90.00
_cell.angle_beta   90.00
_cell.angle_gamma   90.00
#
_symmetry.space_group_name_H-M   'P 1'
#
loop_
_entity.id
_entity.type
_entity.pdbx_description
1 polymer ?
#
loop_
_entity_poly.entity_id
_entity_poly.type
_entity_poly.pdbx_seq_one_letter_code
_entity_poly.pdbx_strand_id
1 'polypeptide(L)'
;MADRSIVAEMREFVKGVNRFMLEKVIVSLEKEAAEDKIKELREKLALYQTELLVDTGLCRGKKRADKAENADKADKTDKADKADKADKADRTDKTVGAGRIAEGKASGKDAAVYITDRPDAVRAAAGEDACILLYLTEENRGKIWGDIPYAVECLEGLDGDFLEKVYQRHVKEPWEILQTDRLIVREMTEEDLDALYRIYDQPGIEDVMDGLSEDREEERAYVRAYIERAYPFYGFGLWMLAERESGRCVGRAGFFMREGFDEPELGFIIAREAQRKGYCMEACGAILEYGFRELGFERVQALAAERNGASLAVCRKLGGQRSGSIVWEGRSYVRFVWSR
;
A
#
# COMPACT_ATOMS: atom_id res chain seq x y z
N MET A 1 -26.45 -17.43 2.58
CA MET A 1 -26.08 -17.53 4.00
C MET A 1 -24.68 -18.09 4.04
N ALA A 2 -23.66 -17.25 4.18
CA ALA A 2 -22.28 -17.73 4.36
C ALA A 2 -22.24 -18.51 5.69
N ASP A 3 -21.62 -19.67 5.65
CA ASP A 3 -21.53 -20.56 6.81
C ASP A 3 -20.79 -19.83 7.94
N ARG A 4 -21.45 -19.69 9.09
CA ARG A 4 -20.89 -19.03 10.28
C ARG A 4 -19.58 -19.68 10.76
N SER A 5 -19.33 -20.92 10.37
CA SER A 5 -18.11 -21.66 10.65
C SER A 5 -16.92 -21.11 9.85
N ILE A 6 -17.09 -20.85 8.55
CA ILE A 6 -16.04 -20.31 7.68
C ILE A 6 -15.64 -18.89 8.13
N VAL A 7 -16.62 -18.06 8.51
CA VAL A 7 -16.36 -16.71 9.02
C VAL A 7 -15.63 -16.75 10.37
N ALA A 8 -15.91 -17.75 11.22
CA ALA A 8 -15.20 -17.92 12.48
C ALA A 8 -13.76 -18.42 12.27
N GLU A 9 -13.55 -19.34 11.34
CA GLU A 9 -12.21 -19.83 10.97
C GLU A 9 -11.35 -18.74 10.31
N MET A 10 -11.94 -17.93 9.42
CA MET A 10 -11.26 -16.76 8.86
C MET A 10 -10.89 -15.72 9.94
N ARG A 11 -11.78 -15.49 10.92
CA ARG A 11 -11.48 -14.59 12.06
C ARG A 11 -10.31 -15.08 12.92
N GLU A 12 -10.22 -16.39 13.16
CA GLU A 12 -9.11 -16.97 13.92
C GLU A 12 -7.81 -16.97 13.10
N PHE A 13 -7.89 -17.20 11.80
CA PHE A 13 -6.74 -17.13 10.89
C PHE A 13 -6.18 -15.70 10.81
N VAL A 14 -7.04 -14.69 10.66
CA VAL A 14 -6.66 -13.26 10.64
C VAL A 14 -6.04 -12.82 11.97
N LYS A 15 -6.53 -13.33 13.11
CA LYS A 15 -5.95 -13.02 14.44
C LYS A 15 -4.57 -13.63 14.68
N GLY A 16 -4.22 -14.69 13.97
CA GLY A 16 -2.96 -15.43 14.18
C GLY A 16 -1.79 -14.94 13.35
N VAL A 17 -2.01 -14.14 12.30
CA VAL A 17 -0.99 -13.86 11.29
C VAL A 17 -0.50 -12.41 11.26
N ASN A 18 -1.33 -11.41 11.56
CA ASN A 18 -0.87 -10.03 11.69
C ASN A 18 -1.81 -9.20 12.58
N ARG A 19 -1.23 -8.34 13.40
CA ARG A 19 -1.99 -7.34 14.15
C ARG A 19 -2.35 -6.23 13.15
N PHE A 20 -3.62 -6.22 12.69
CA PHE A 20 -4.13 -5.10 11.91
C PHE A 20 -3.94 -3.81 12.69
N MET A 21 -3.32 -2.82 12.05
CA MET A 21 -3.04 -1.52 12.65
C MET A 21 -4.14 -0.52 12.33
N LEU A 22 -4.85 -0.72 11.22
CA LEU A 22 -5.92 0.15 10.77
C LEU A 22 -7.16 -0.01 11.65
N GLU A 23 -7.51 1.04 12.38
CA GLU A 23 -8.69 1.05 13.27
C GLU A 23 -9.93 1.60 12.57
N LYS A 24 -9.76 2.56 11.64
CA LYS A 24 -10.87 3.31 11.04
C LYS A 24 -10.68 3.57 9.56
N VAL A 25 -11.79 3.58 8.84
CA VAL A 25 -11.90 4.10 7.48
C VAL A 25 -12.93 5.22 7.48
N ILE A 26 -12.58 6.38 6.95
CA ILE A 26 -13.43 7.57 6.91
C ILE A 26 -13.71 7.91 5.46
N VAL A 27 -14.97 7.80 5.03
CA VAL A 27 -15.40 8.15 3.68
C VAL A 27 -16.03 9.53 3.69
N SER A 28 -15.42 10.48 2.96
CA SER A 28 -15.88 11.87 2.86
C SER A 28 -15.87 12.31 1.39
N LEU A 29 -17.02 12.20 0.71
CA LEU A 29 -17.17 12.47 -0.72
C LEU A 29 -18.06 13.70 -0.96
N GLU A 30 -17.84 14.39 -2.11
CA GLU A 30 -18.69 15.52 -2.55
C GLU A 30 -20.12 15.08 -2.83
N LYS A 31 -20.30 13.89 -3.43
CA LYS A 31 -21.60 13.26 -3.66
C LYS A 31 -21.73 12.07 -2.71
N GLU A 32 -22.91 11.90 -2.12
CA GLU A 32 -23.19 10.73 -1.30
C GLU A 32 -22.92 9.45 -2.10
N ALA A 33 -22.10 8.57 -1.55
CA ALA A 33 -21.96 7.23 -2.10
C ALA A 33 -23.28 6.47 -1.92
N ALA A 34 -23.60 5.59 -2.86
CA ALA A 34 -24.79 4.77 -2.78
C ALA A 34 -24.78 3.93 -1.49
N GLU A 35 -25.91 3.86 -0.79
CA GLU A 35 -26.01 3.19 0.51
C GLU A 35 -25.61 1.72 0.47
N ASP A 36 -25.88 1.03 -0.64
CA ASP A 36 -25.50 -0.37 -0.86
C ASP A 36 -23.97 -0.55 -0.88
N LYS A 37 -23.25 0.36 -1.53
CA LYS A 37 -21.77 0.34 -1.58
C LYS A 37 -21.13 0.59 -0.22
N ILE A 38 -21.68 1.55 0.53
CA ILE A 38 -21.24 1.82 1.90
C ILE A 38 -21.53 0.61 2.82
N LYS A 39 -22.68 -0.03 2.63
CA LYS A 39 -23.03 -1.23 3.37
C LYS A 39 -22.08 -2.39 3.06
N GLU A 40 -21.80 -2.64 1.78
CA GLU A 40 -20.85 -3.68 1.37
C GLU A 40 -19.45 -3.44 1.96
N LEU A 41 -18.93 -2.22 1.86
CA LEU A 41 -17.64 -1.85 2.45
C LEU A 41 -17.64 -2.05 3.97
N ARG A 42 -18.72 -1.67 4.66
CA ARG A 42 -18.85 -1.87 6.11
C ARG A 42 -18.84 -3.35 6.49
N GLU A 43 -19.51 -4.21 5.73
CA GLU A 43 -19.53 -5.65 5.94
C GLU A 43 -18.12 -6.27 5.76
N LYS A 44 -17.39 -5.85 4.73
CA LYS A 44 -16.00 -6.27 4.51
C LYS A 44 -15.07 -5.82 5.63
N LEU A 45 -15.12 -4.55 6.05
CA LEU A 45 -14.27 -3.99 7.10
C LEU A 45 -14.56 -4.61 8.48
N ALA A 46 -15.79 -5.02 8.73
CA ALA A 46 -16.15 -5.69 10.00
C ALA A 46 -15.40 -7.02 10.21
N LEU A 47 -14.95 -7.66 9.14
CA LEU A 47 -14.11 -8.88 9.23
C LEU A 47 -12.74 -8.58 9.85
N TYR A 48 -12.25 -7.36 9.68
CA TYR A 48 -10.94 -6.88 10.16
C TYR A 48 -11.04 -6.07 11.45
N GLN A 49 -12.24 -5.96 12.03
CA GLN A 49 -12.53 -5.13 13.22
C GLN A 49 -12.27 -3.62 12.98
N THR A 50 -12.29 -3.18 11.72
CA THR A 50 -12.07 -1.80 11.31
C THR A 50 -13.41 -1.06 11.25
N GLU A 51 -13.48 0.12 11.86
CA GLU A 51 -14.70 0.95 11.90
C GLU A 51 -14.85 1.75 10.61
N LEU A 52 -16.05 1.76 10.02
CA LEU A 52 -16.37 2.64 8.88
C LEU A 52 -17.20 3.83 9.34
N LEU A 53 -16.65 5.03 9.18
CA LEU A 53 -17.32 6.31 9.38
C LEU A 53 -17.62 6.97 8.04
N VAL A 54 -18.80 7.54 7.89
CA VAL A 54 -19.20 8.31 6.70
C VAL A 54 -19.45 9.75 7.10
N ASP A 55 -18.65 10.66 6.54
CA ASP A 55 -18.83 12.10 6.75
C ASP A 55 -19.87 12.66 5.77
N THR A 56 -21.06 12.95 6.28
CA THR A 56 -22.17 13.55 5.52
C THR A 56 -22.22 15.08 5.66
N GLY A 57 -21.13 15.72 6.09
CA GLY A 57 -21.09 17.13 6.51
C GLY A 57 -21.45 18.19 5.45
N LEU A 58 -21.52 17.84 4.18
CA LEU A 58 -21.79 18.80 3.09
C LEU A 58 -23.26 19.19 2.91
N CYS A 59 -24.20 18.35 3.30
CA CYS A 59 -25.63 18.68 3.17
C CYS A 59 -26.11 19.79 4.14
N ARG A 60 -25.38 20.07 5.22
CA ARG A 60 -25.77 21.10 6.21
C ARG A 60 -25.28 22.50 5.85
N GLY A 61 -24.19 22.66 5.08
CA GLY A 61 -23.64 23.96 4.70
C GLY A 61 -24.53 24.72 3.70
N LYS A 62 -25.09 24.03 2.67
CA LYS A 62 -25.98 24.66 1.69
C LYS A 62 -27.30 25.14 2.31
N LYS A 63 -27.90 24.36 3.23
CA LYS A 63 -29.13 24.78 3.92
C LYS A 63 -28.94 25.96 4.88
N ARG A 64 -27.72 26.23 5.35
CA ARG A 64 -27.43 27.42 6.17
C ARG A 64 -27.16 28.67 5.31
N ALA A 65 -26.52 28.51 4.13
CA ALA A 65 -26.35 29.61 3.19
C ALA A 65 -27.68 30.11 2.63
N ASP A 66 -28.58 29.21 2.22
CA ASP A 66 -29.92 29.55 1.75
C ASP A 66 -30.81 30.17 2.85
N LYS A 67 -30.56 29.84 4.13
CA LYS A 67 -31.25 30.52 5.26
C LYS A 67 -30.63 31.86 5.62
N ALA A 68 -29.34 32.10 5.43
CA ALA A 68 -28.69 33.35 5.65
C ALA A 68 -29.07 34.42 4.58
N GLU A 69 -29.20 34.00 3.31
CA GLU A 69 -29.62 34.89 2.24
C GLU A 69 -31.11 35.32 2.34
N ASN A 70 -31.95 34.52 2.93
CA ASN A 70 -33.34 34.88 3.24
C ASN A 70 -33.55 35.64 4.57
N ALA A 71 -32.56 35.66 5.47
CA ALA A 71 -32.64 36.40 6.74
C ALA A 71 -32.22 37.87 6.61
N ASP A 72 -31.48 38.25 5.56
CA ASP A 72 -30.99 39.61 5.36
C ASP A 72 -31.99 40.56 4.66
N LYS A 73 -33.22 40.04 4.41
CA LYS A 73 -34.32 40.84 3.83
C LYS A 73 -35.46 41.20 4.77
N ALA A 74 -35.36 40.82 6.06
CA ALA A 74 -36.35 41.18 7.04
C ALA A 74 -35.61 41.48 8.36
N ASP A 75 -35.16 42.66 8.59
CA ASP A 75 -35.35 43.44 9.80
C ASP A 75 -34.44 44.69 9.79
N LYS A 76 -35.06 45.80 9.50
CA LYS A 76 -34.67 47.11 10.01
C LYS A 76 -35.86 47.55 10.83
N THR A 77 -35.86 47.25 12.11
CA THR A 77 -36.43 48.13 13.13
C THR A 77 -36.25 47.50 14.53
N ASP A 78 -35.81 48.39 15.43
CA ASP A 78 -35.97 48.45 16.89
C ASP A 78 -35.14 47.59 17.83
N LYS A 79 -34.32 48.36 18.45
CA LYS A 79 -33.67 48.53 19.74
C LYS A 79 -34.25 47.77 20.97
N ALA A 80 -33.28 47.37 21.77
CA ALA A 80 -33.17 47.54 23.24
C ALA A 80 -33.59 46.40 24.19
N ASP A 81 -32.63 46.04 24.98
CA ASP A 81 -32.64 45.71 26.40
C ASP A 81 -32.95 44.31 26.92
N LYS A 82 -32.02 43.89 27.69
CA LYS A 82 -31.96 43.19 28.98
C LYS A 82 -31.47 41.77 29.07
N ALA A 83 -30.46 41.75 29.92
CA ALA A 83 -29.79 40.61 30.52
C ALA A 83 -30.72 39.67 31.33
N ASP A 84 -30.31 38.47 31.50
CA ASP A 84 -30.06 37.70 32.73
C ASP A 84 -30.64 36.29 32.78
N LYS A 85 -29.86 35.42 33.36
CA LYS A 85 -30.09 34.17 34.11
C LYS A 85 -30.22 32.82 33.37
N ALA A 86 -29.19 32.08 33.65
CA ALA A 86 -29.01 30.64 33.84
C ALA A 86 -30.27 29.79 34.09
N ASP A 87 -30.36 28.59 33.50
CA ASP A 87 -30.30 27.37 34.32
C ASP A 87 -30.11 26.10 33.47
N LYS A 88 -29.57 25.09 34.15
CA LYS A 88 -29.14 23.77 33.69
C LYS A 88 -30.29 22.91 33.16
N ALA A 89 -30.06 22.12 32.15
CA ALA A 89 -30.55 20.73 32.08
C ALA A 89 -29.70 19.88 31.09
N ASP A 90 -29.08 18.92 31.68
CA ASP A 90 -28.47 17.70 31.14
C ASP A 90 -29.40 16.99 30.14
N ARG A 91 -28.88 16.72 28.92
CA ARG A 91 -29.27 15.58 28.07
C ARG A 91 -28.13 15.21 27.14
N THR A 92 -27.47 14.14 27.51
CA THR A 92 -26.57 13.35 26.65
C THR A 92 -27.28 12.92 25.38
N ASP A 93 -26.93 13.55 24.26
CA ASP A 93 -27.18 13.01 22.93
C ASP A 93 -25.84 12.93 22.22
N LYS A 94 -25.32 11.69 22.09
CA LYS A 94 -24.10 11.37 21.37
C LYS A 94 -24.39 11.37 19.88
N THR A 95 -24.59 12.53 19.30
CA THR A 95 -24.37 12.76 17.88
C THR A 95 -22.95 13.26 17.72
N VAL A 96 -22.05 12.35 17.33
CA VAL A 96 -20.69 12.70 16.94
C VAL A 96 -20.81 13.63 15.72
N GLY A 97 -20.52 14.90 15.94
CA GLY A 97 -20.74 15.95 14.95
C GLY A 97 -19.78 15.84 13.77
N ALA A 98 -20.37 15.72 12.59
CA ALA A 98 -19.76 16.01 11.31
C ALA A 98 -19.39 17.50 11.24
N GLY A 99 -18.24 17.84 11.70
CA GLY A 99 -17.77 19.24 11.74
C GLY A 99 -16.31 19.38 12.18
N ARG A 100 -15.62 18.28 12.35
CA ARG A 100 -14.31 18.28 13.01
C ARG A 100 -13.10 18.00 12.11
N ILE A 101 -13.25 17.78 10.82
CA ILE A 101 -12.09 17.85 9.92
C ILE A 101 -11.62 19.31 9.73
N ALA A 102 -12.52 20.31 9.95
CA ALA A 102 -12.16 21.73 9.93
C ALA A 102 -11.76 22.32 11.29
N GLU A 103 -12.01 21.64 12.41
CA GLU A 103 -11.73 22.16 13.77
C GLU A 103 -11.17 21.11 14.76
N GLY A 104 -11.03 19.86 14.36
CA GLY A 104 -10.48 18.82 15.21
C GLY A 104 -9.08 18.47 14.75
N LYS A 105 -8.08 18.76 15.57
CA LYS A 105 -6.76 18.15 15.48
C LYS A 105 -6.95 16.64 15.31
N ALA A 106 -6.84 16.12 14.08
CA ALA A 106 -6.42 14.76 13.88
C ALA A 106 -5.01 14.70 14.45
N SER A 107 -4.93 14.42 15.75
CA SER A 107 -3.63 14.12 16.31
C SER A 107 -3.21 12.84 15.61
N GLY A 108 -1.98 12.75 15.10
CA GLY A 108 -1.40 11.56 14.44
C GLY A 108 -1.38 10.30 15.33
N LYS A 109 -2.51 9.99 15.97
CA LYS A 109 -2.77 8.88 16.88
C LYS A 109 -3.92 7.98 16.42
N ASP A 110 -4.76 8.43 15.49
CA ASP A 110 -5.84 7.59 15.00
C ASP A 110 -5.37 6.82 13.77
N ALA A 111 -5.31 5.49 13.87
CA ALA A 111 -5.00 4.59 12.76
C ALA A 111 -6.15 4.62 11.74
N ALA A 112 -6.17 5.62 10.86
CA ALA A 112 -7.27 5.88 9.95
C ALA A 112 -6.83 6.11 8.50
N VAL A 113 -7.62 5.60 7.55
CA VAL A 113 -7.53 5.93 6.11
C VAL A 113 -8.72 6.81 5.74
N TYR A 114 -8.44 7.94 5.10
CA TYR A 114 -9.44 8.88 4.58
C TYR A 114 -9.64 8.65 3.09
N ILE A 115 -10.83 8.20 2.68
CA ILE A 115 -11.23 8.07 1.28
C ILE A 115 -11.99 9.35 0.89
N THR A 116 -11.44 10.14 -0.03
CA THR A 116 -12.04 11.45 -0.36
C THR A 116 -11.78 11.87 -1.82
N ASP A 117 -12.75 12.59 -2.39
CA ASP A 117 -12.66 13.32 -3.66
C ASP A 117 -12.63 14.86 -3.45
N ARG A 118 -12.55 15.30 -2.21
CA ARG A 118 -12.69 16.69 -1.79
C ARG A 118 -11.33 17.40 -1.68
N PRO A 119 -11.08 18.47 -2.47
CA PRO A 119 -9.81 19.20 -2.41
C PRO A 119 -9.55 19.88 -1.06
N ASP A 120 -10.59 20.28 -0.34
CA ASP A 120 -10.47 20.89 0.99
C ASP A 120 -10.06 19.84 2.04
N ALA A 121 -10.63 18.65 1.99
CA ALA A 121 -10.24 17.53 2.87
C ALA A 121 -8.79 17.08 2.60
N VAL A 122 -8.40 16.97 1.31
CA VAL A 122 -7.01 16.64 0.93
C VAL A 122 -6.01 17.68 1.48
N ARG A 123 -6.31 18.97 1.34
CA ARG A 123 -5.42 20.04 1.87
C ARG A 123 -5.34 20.02 3.40
N ALA A 124 -6.44 19.78 4.08
CA ALA A 124 -6.46 19.68 5.54
C ALA A 124 -5.64 18.47 6.01
N ALA A 125 -5.85 17.33 5.40
CA ALA A 125 -5.16 16.08 5.74
C ALA A 125 -3.64 16.14 5.46
N ALA A 126 -3.23 16.78 4.36
CA ALA A 126 -1.81 16.98 4.05
C ALA A 126 -1.07 17.81 5.12
N GLY A 127 -1.77 18.71 5.83
CA GLY A 127 -1.21 19.48 6.96
C GLY A 127 -1.09 18.69 8.27
N GLU A 128 -1.73 17.52 8.35
CA GLU A 128 -1.86 16.70 9.56
C GLU A 128 -1.20 15.32 9.44
N ASP A 129 -0.48 15.07 8.34
CA ASP A 129 0.14 13.76 8.05
C ASP A 129 -0.88 12.60 8.09
N ALA A 130 -2.05 12.83 7.47
CA ALA A 130 -3.11 11.83 7.44
C ALA A 130 -3.01 10.92 6.20
N CYS A 131 -3.31 9.63 6.38
CA CYS A 131 -3.34 8.66 5.29
C CYS A 131 -4.54 8.90 4.36
N ILE A 132 -4.28 9.30 3.11
CA ILE A 132 -5.31 9.62 2.13
C ILE A 132 -5.32 8.57 1.02
N LEU A 133 -6.52 8.07 0.72
CA LEU A 133 -6.86 7.33 -0.48
C LEU A 133 -7.78 8.21 -1.34
N LEU A 134 -7.28 8.66 -2.48
CA LEU A 134 -8.04 9.57 -3.34
C LEU A 134 -9.15 8.80 -4.07
N TYR A 135 -10.38 9.32 -4.00
CA TYR A 135 -11.48 8.79 -4.81
C TYR A 135 -11.57 9.57 -6.13
N LEU A 136 -11.32 8.88 -7.24
CA LEU A 136 -11.35 9.48 -8.59
C LEU A 136 -12.74 9.38 -9.20
N THR A 137 -13.21 10.50 -9.73
CA THR A 137 -14.42 10.62 -10.52
C THR A 137 -14.08 11.17 -11.92
N GLU A 138 -15.00 11.09 -12.86
CA GLU A 138 -14.82 11.73 -14.19
C GLU A 138 -14.55 13.23 -14.07
N GLU A 139 -15.13 13.89 -13.06
CA GLU A 139 -15.03 15.35 -12.85
C GLU A 139 -13.69 15.78 -12.24
N ASN A 140 -12.99 14.87 -11.55
CA ASN A 140 -11.76 15.18 -10.83
C ASN A 140 -10.49 14.48 -11.35
N ARG A 141 -10.61 13.51 -12.24
CA ARG A 141 -9.51 12.70 -12.80
C ARG A 141 -8.36 13.53 -13.40
N GLY A 142 -8.64 14.71 -13.94
CA GLY A 142 -7.63 15.61 -14.51
C GLY A 142 -7.07 16.66 -13.56
N LYS A 143 -7.47 16.67 -12.29
CA LYS A 143 -7.01 17.67 -11.31
C LYS A 143 -5.67 17.25 -10.70
N ILE A 144 -4.87 18.24 -10.29
CA ILE A 144 -3.63 18.00 -9.54
C ILE A 144 -3.97 17.92 -8.05
N TRP A 145 -3.68 16.79 -7.44
CA TRP A 145 -4.02 16.50 -6.04
C TRP A 145 -2.83 16.55 -5.08
N GLY A 146 -1.64 16.83 -5.57
CA GLY A 146 -0.40 16.74 -4.82
C GLY A 146 0.18 15.31 -4.84
N ASP A 147 1.02 15.03 -3.88
CA ASP A 147 1.75 13.74 -3.78
C ASP A 147 0.92 12.71 -2.98
N ILE A 148 -0.18 12.24 -3.59
CA ILE A 148 -1.00 11.18 -3.01
C ILE A 148 -0.72 9.88 -3.76
N PRO A 149 -0.13 8.86 -3.08
CA PRO A 149 0.37 7.67 -3.77
C PRO A 149 -0.72 6.72 -4.25
N TYR A 150 -1.93 6.80 -3.70
CA TYR A 150 -3.01 5.87 -4.01
C TYR A 150 -4.31 6.56 -4.37
N ALA A 151 -4.95 6.01 -5.40
CA ALA A 151 -6.27 6.45 -5.83
C ALA A 151 -7.15 5.25 -6.24
N VAL A 152 -8.45 5.38 -6.05
CA VAL A 152 -9.45 4.38 -6.45
C VAL A 152 -10.59 5.05 -7.19
N GLU A 153 -11.22 4.32 -8.10
CA GLU A 153 -12.36 4.80 -8.92
C GLU A 153 -13.70 4.25 -8.43
N CYS A 154 -13.67 3.25 -7.55
CA CYS A 154 -14.87 2.65 -6.97
C CYS A 154 -14.59 2.16 -5.55
N LEU A 155 -15.66 1.98 -4.77
CA LEU A 155 -15.59 1.44 -3.41
C LEU A 155 -15.79 -0.08 -3.38
N GLU A 156 -16.35 -0.67 -4.43
CA GLU A 156 -16.76 -2.08 -4.47
C GLU A 156 -15.58 -3.06 -4.37
N GLY A 157 -14.44 -2.71 -4.94
CA GLY A 157 -13.23 -3.53 -4.91
C GLY A 157 -12.42 -3.44 -3.62
N LEU A 158 -12.77 -2.51 -2.73
CA LEU A 158 -12.02 -2.28 -1.50
C LEU A 158 -12.29 -3.37 -0.46
N ASP A 159 -11.25 -3.81 0.18
CA ASP A 159 -11.28 -4.68 1.34
C ASP A 159 -10.32 -4.19 2.43
N GLY A 160 -10.35 -4.88 3.58
CA GLY A 160 -9.51 -4.51 4.72
C GLY A 160 -8.02 -4.72 4.45
N ASP A 161 -7.63 -5.75 3.69
CA ASP A 161 -6.23 -6.02 3.37
C ASP A 161 -5.60 -4.90 2.54
N PHE A 162 -6.30 -4.43 1.51
CA PHE A 162 -5.82 -3.33 0.70
C PHE A 162 -5.69 -2.03 1.52
N LEU A 163 -6.70 -1.70 2.31
CA LEU A 163 -6.71 -0.49 3.13
C LEU A 163 -5.67 -0.55 4.25
N GLU A 164 -5.46 -1.72 4.87
CA GLU A 164 -4.36 -1.95 5.82
C GLU A 164 -3.00 -1.71 5.16
N LYS A 165 -2.78 -2.25 3.96
CA LYS A 165 -1.54 -2.06 3.20
C LYS A 165 -1.30 -0.59 2.83
N VAL A 166 -2.35 0.15 2.44
CA VAL A 166 -2.26 1.60 2.21
C VAL A 166 -1.83 2.32 3.48
N TYR A 167 -2.42 1.96 4.62
CA TYR A 167 -2.07 2.54 5.92
C TYR A 167 -0.66 2.17 6.36
N GLN A 168 -0.26 0.91 6.26
CA GLN A 168 1.10 0.44 6.59
C GLN A 168 2.16 1.26 5.83
N ARG A 169 1.97 1.48 4.53
CA ARG A 169 2.93 2.25 3.75
C ARG A 169 2.98 3.73 4.14
N HIS A 170 1.84 4.31 4.54
CA HIS A 170 1.79 5.66 5.09
C HIS A 170 2.62 5.79 6.38
N VAL A 171 2.51 4.82 7.30
CA VAL A 171 3.29 4.80 8.54
C VAL A 171 4.68 4.18 8.39
N LYS A 172 5.10 3.90 7.13
CA LYS A 172 6.41 3.33 6.77
C LYS A 172 6.66 1.91 7.27
N GLU A 173 5.59 1.16 7.54
CA GLU A 173 5.68 -0.27 7.79
C GLU A 173 5.79 -1.02 6.46
N PRO A 174 6.80 -1.91 6.29
CA PRO A 174 6.97 -2.64 5.04
C PRO A 174 5.89 -3.69 4.86
N TRP A 175 5.37 -3.81 3.65
CA TRP A 175 4.43 -4.87 3.35
C TRP A 175 5.10 -6.24 3.42
N GLU A 176 4.45 -7.15 4.13
CA GLU A 176 4.71 -8.56 3.97
C GLU A 176 3.96 -9.06 2.73
N ILE A 177 4.72 -9.53 1.74
CA ILE A 177 4.19 -9.93 0.44
C ILE A 177 3.66 -11.36 0.51
N LEU A 178 4.48 -12.27 1.05
CA LEU A 178 4.14 -13.67 1.26
C LEU A 178 5.07 -14.33 2.28
N GLN A 179 4.64 -15.44 2.82
CA GLN A 179 5.45 -16.33 3.64
C GLN A 179 5.62 -17.69 2.96
N THR A 180 6.77 -18.30 3.18
CA THR A 180 7.05 -19.69 2.82
C THR A 180 7.33 -20.50 4.10
N ASP A 181 7.71 -21.75 3.98
CA ASP A 181 8.06 -22.58 5.14
C ASP A 181 9.16 -21.92 6.01
N ARG A 182 10.17 -21.31 5.37
CA ARG A 182 11.35 -20.78 6.06
C ARG A 182 11.57 -19.28 5.88
N LEU A 183 10.88 -18.63 4.97
CA LEU A 183 11.12 -17.23 4.62
C LEU A 183 9.87 -16.36 4.78
N ILE A 184 10.12 -15.10 5.14
CA ILE A 184 9.20 -13.98 4.95
C ILE A 184 9.75 -13.15 3.77
N VAL A 185 8.90 -12.93 2.76
CA VAL A 185 9.19 -12.03 1.65
C VAL A 185 8.48 -10.71 1.93
N ARG A 186 9.24 -9.63 2.12
CA ARG A 186 8.70 -8.32 2.48
C ARG A 186 9.36 -7.19 1.72
N GLU A 187 8.71 -6.06 1.66
CA GLU A 187 9.32 -4.83 1.17
C GLU A 187 10.58 -4.51 1.99
N MET A 188 11.53 -3.83 1.36
CA MET A 188 12.70 -3.35 2.09
C MET A 188 12.41 -2.06 2.84
N THR A 189 13.21 -1.81 3.86
CA THR A 189 13.23 -0.58 4.65
C THR A 189 14.61 0.06 4.57
N GLU A 190 14.76 1.30 5.06
CA GLU A 190 16.08 1.94 5.13
C GLU A 190 17.03 1.23 6.09
N GLU A 191 16.50 0.50 7.09
CA GLU A 191 17.26 -0.31 8.04
C GLU A 191 17.90 -1.54 7.39
N ASP A 192 17.40 -1.97 6.22
CA ASP A 192 17.98 -3.10 5.49
C ASP A 192 19.29 -2.76 4.77
N LEU A 193 19.74 -1.51 4.78
CA LEU A 193 20.93 -1.06 4.05
C LEU A 193 22.17 -1.90 4.35
N ASP A 194 22.43 -2.22 5.62
CA ASP A 194 23.56 -3.08 6.01
C ASP A 194 23.40 -4.51 5.49
N ALA A 195 22.18 -5.02 5.48
CA ALA A 195 21.89 -6.33 4.93
C ALA A 195 22.07 -6.34 3.40
N LEU A 196 21.70 -5.27 2.70
CA LEU A 196 21.92 -5.12 1.26
C LEU A 196 23.42 -5.17 0.93
N TYR A 197 24.25 -4.36 1.59
CA TYR A 197 25.70 -4.41 1.37
C TYR A 197 26.27 -5.80 1.61
N ARG A 198 25.88 -6.48 2.69
CA ARG A 198 26.33 -7.86 2.98
C ARG A 198 25.88 -8.86 1.89
N ILE A 199 24.64 -8.72 1.36
CA ILE A 199 24.11 -9.60 0.32
C ILE A 199 24.88 -9.40 -0.99
N TYR A 200 25.23 -8.15 -1.30
CA TYR A 200 25.93 -7.79 -2.53
C TYR A 200 27.47 -7.92 -2.42
N ASP A 201 28.04 -8.00 -1.20
CA ASP A 201 29.49 -8.23 -0.99
C ASP A 201 29.88 -9.67 -1.36
N GLN A 202 29.91 -9.94 -2.66
CA GLN A 202 30.24 -11.26 -3.22
C GLN A 202 31.27 -11.11 -4.36
N PRO A 203 32.34 -11.91 -4.37
CA PRO A 203 33.30 -11.87 -5.46
C PRO A 203 32.65 -12.12 -6.81
N GLY A 204 32.87 -11.21 -7.77
CA GLY A 204 32.33 -11.31 -9.11
C GLY A 204 30.84 -10.98 -9.26
N ILE A 205 30.23 -10.35 -8.28
CA ILE A 205 28.83 -9.90 -8.36
C ILE A 205 28.67 -8.87 -9.49
N GLU A 206 29.59 -7.92 -9.61
CA GLU A 206 29.61 -6.89 -10.64
C GLU A 206 29.72 -7.44 -12.07
N ASP A 207 30.19 -8.67 -12.17
CA ASP A 207 30.26 -9.36 -13.46
C ASP A 207 28.89 -9.80 -13.97
N VAL A 208 27.89 -9.97 -13.08
CA VAL A 208 26.60 -10.59 -13.41
C VAL A 208 25.40 -9.69 -13.13
N MET A 209 25.59 -8.64 -12.32
CA MET A 209 24.58 -7.62 -12.01
C MET A 209 25.28 -6.33 -11.55
N ASP A 210 24.55 -5.24 -11.52
CA ASP A 210 25.06 -3.99 -11.00
C ASP A 210 25.20 -4.08 -9.46
N GLY A 211 26.29 -3.49 -8.95
CA GLY A 211 26.57 -3.38 -7.52
C GLY A 211 25.71 -2.30 -6.86
N LEU A 212 25.96 -2.08 -5.56
CA LEU A 212 25.45 -0.93 -4.85
C LEU A 212 26.43 0.25 -4.95
N SER A 213 25.97 1.48 -4.72
CA SER A 213 26.87 2.62 -4.63
C SER A 213 27.88 2.43 -3.48
N GLU A 214 29.13 2.84 -3.70
CA GLU A 214 30.13 2.91 -2.64
C GLU A 214 29.82 3.99 -1.59
N ASP A 215 29.10 5.04 -2.01
CA ASP A 215 28.59 6.08 -1.11
C ASP A 215 27.28 5.60 -0.46
N ARG A 216 27.36 5.34 0.84
CA ARG A 216 26.25 4.84 1.64
C ARG A 216 25.06 5.82 1.72
N GLU A 217 25.31 7.11 1.65
CA GLU A 217 24.22 8.10 1.68
C GLU A 217 23.52 8.17 0.32
N GLU A 218 24.25 7.99 -0.78
CA GLU A 218 23.66 7.85 -2.11
C GLU A 218 22.80 6.58 -2.20
N GLU A 219 23.32 5.44 -1.71
CA GLU A 219 22.55 4.19 -1.68
C GLU A 219 21.32 4.29 -0.78
N ARG A 220 21.45 4.95 0.39
CA ARG A 220 20.30 5.22 1.28
C ARG A 220 19.22 6.06 0.57
N ALA A 221 19.64 7.09 -0.15
CA ALA A 221 18.72 7.94 -0.91
C ALA A 221 18.03 7.14 -2.04
N TYR A 222 18.76 6.23 -2.69
CA TYR A 222 18.20 5.33 -3.69
C TYR A 222 17.16 4.37 -3.06
N VAL A 223 17.50 3.72 -1.95
CA VAL A 223 16.61 2.81 -1.21
C VAL A 223 15.32 3.54 -0.81
N ARG A 224 15.44 4.77 -0.25
CA ARG A 224 14.28 5.60 0.10
C ARG A 224 13.42 5.91 -1.12
N ALA A 225 14.03 6.37 -2.21
CA ALA A 225 13.30 6.66 -3.45
C ALA A 225 12.62 5.40 -4.03
N TYR A 226 13.24 4.23 -3.89
CA TYR A 226 12.67 2.95 -4.31
C TYR A 226 11.42 2.60 -3.48
N ILE A 227 11.48 2.74 -2.16
CA ILE A 227 10.36 2.49 -1.25
C ILE A 227 9.20 3.47 -1.53
N GLU A 228 9.50 4.76 -1.66
CA GLU A 228 8.50 5.81 -1.79
C GLU A 228 7.85 5.87 -3.19
N ARG A 229 8.53 5.38 -4.23
CA ARG A 229 8.08 5.55 -5.62
C ARG A 229 7.87 4.24 -6.35
N ALA A 230 8.85 3.31 -6.32
CA ALA A 230 8.77 2.11 -7.13
C ALA A 230 7.68 1.14 -6.63
N TYR A 231 7.64 0.86 -5.33
CA TYR A 231 6.60 0.00 -4.77
C TYR A 231 5.18 0.55 -4.97
N PRO A 232 4.89 1.85 -4.70
CA PRO A 232 3.56 2.38 -4.96
C PRO A 232 3.18 2.42 -6.44
N PHE A 233 4.14 2.71 -7.33
CA PHE A 233 3.90 2.86 -8.76
C PHE A 233 3.62 1.52 -9.45
N TYR A 234 4.46 0.51 -9.19
CA TYR A 234 4.33 -0.80 -9.84
C TYR A 234 3.42 -1.77 -9.08
N GLY A 235 3.20 -1.59 -7.77
CA GLY A 235 2.55 -2.59 -6.92
C GLY A 235 3.42 -3.80 -6.63
N PHE A 236 4.64 -3.84 -7.15
CA PHE A 236 5.65 -4.90 -6.93
C PHE A 236 7.06 -4.33 -6.98
N GLY A 237 8.04 -5.14 -6.60
CA GLY A 237 9.44 -4.75 -6.66
C GLY A 237 10.37 -5.89 -6.27
N LEU A 238 11.64 -5.54 -6.00
CA LEU A 238 12.60 -6.46 -5.40
C LEU A 238 12.45 -6.42 -3.88
N TRP A 239 12.08 -7.55 -3.28
CA TRP A 239 11.76 -7.69 -1.86
C TRP A 239 12.89 -8.34 -1.09
N MET A 240 12.98 -8.06 0.20
CA MET A 240 13.90 -8.72 1.12
C MET A 240 13.41 -10.14 1.46
N LEU A 241 14.33 -11.06 1.55
CA LEU A 241 14.10 -12.43 1.98
C LEU A 241 14.63 -12.58 3.41
N ALA A 242 13.76 -12.64 4.40
CA ALA A 242 14.12 -12.82 5.81
C ALA A 242 13.82 -14.24 6.28
N GLU A 243 14.73 -14.85 7.03
CA GLU A 243 14.46 -16.13 7.70
C GLU A 243 13.38 -15.94 8.77
N ARG A 244 12.33 -16.79 8.77
CA ARG A 244 11.22 -16.69 9.72
C ARG A 244 11.65 -16.82 11.18
N GLU A 245 12.62 -17.70 11.47
CA GLU A 245 13.05 -17.96 12.83
C GLU A 245 13.95 -16.86 13.39
N SER A 246 14.85 -16.30 12.58
CA SER A 246 15.88 -15.38 13.03
C SER A 246 15.61 -13.92 12.66
N GLY A 247 14.72 -13.66 11.71
CA GLY A 247 14.52 -12.34 11.11
C GLY A 247 15.67 -11.88 10.21
N ARG A 248 16.73 -12.68 10.06
CA ARG A 248 17.92 -12.30 9.31
C ARG A 248 17.63 -12.29 7.81
N CYS A 249 17.94 -11.18 7.15
CA CYS A 249 17.86 -11.08 5.70
C CYS A 249 18.93 -11.97 5.05
N VAL A 250 18.52 -12.90 4.19
CA VAL A 250 19.38 -13.88 3.50
C VAL A 250 19.49 -13.65 2.01
N GLY A 251 18.73 -12.70 1.47
CA GLY A 251 18.74 -12.39 0.06
C GLY A 251 17.72 -11.34 -0.31
N ARG A 252 17.61 -11.12 -1.60
CA ARG A 252 16.64 -10.22 -2.24
C ARG A 252 16.10 -10.91 -3.48
N ALA A 253 14.80 -10.89 -3.69
CA ALA A 253 14.18 -11.42 -4.91
C ALA A 253 12.84 -10.73 -5.17
N GLY A 254 12.38 -10.73 -6.42
CA GLY A 254 11.10 -10.12 -6.79
C GLY A 254 11.06 -9.78 -8.26
N PHE A 255 10.18 -8.85 -8.61
CA PHE A 255 10.00 -8.42 -9.99
C PHE A 255 10.46 -6.97 -10.19
N PHE A 256 10.90 -6.66 -11.39
CA PHE A 256 11.14 -5.30 -11.83
C PHE A 256 10.91 -5.18 -13.34
N MET A 257 10.67 -3.96 -13.81
CA MET A 257 10.56 -3.69 -15.25
C MET A 257 11.92 -3.30 -15.78
N ARG A 258 12.38 -4.04 -16.81
CA ARG A 258 13.61 -3.69 -17.54
C ARG A 258 13.26 -2.87 -18.74
N GLU A 259 13.98 -1.79 -18.99
CA GLU A 259 13.79 -0.95 -20.16
C GLU A 259 13.93 -1.78 -21.46
N GLY A 260 13.00 -1.58 -22.39
CA GLY A 260 12.94 -2.31 -23.66
C GLY A 260 12.26 -3.68 -23.61
N PHE A 261 11.65 -4.05 -22.48
CA PHE A 261 10.85 -5.26 -22.31
C PHE A 261 9.49 -4.97 -21.71
N ASP A 262 8.46 -5.66 -22.20
CA ASP A 262 7.09 -5.53 -21.73
C ASP A 262 6.80 -6.47 -20.54
N GLU A 263 7.53 -7.59 -20.43
CA GLU A 263 7.33 -8.56 -19.36
C GLU A 263 8.10 -8.16 -18.09
N PRO A 264 7.52 -8.32 -16.89
CA PRO A 264 8.26 -8.18 -15.64
C PRO A 264 9.38 -9.20 -15.55
N GLU A 265 10.53 -8.77 -15.03
CA GLU A 265 11.71 -9.61 -14.87
C GLU A 265 11.86 -10.11 -13.44
N LEU A 266 11.98 -11.43 -13.27
CA LEU A 266 12.35 -12.04 -12.01
C LEU A 266 13.83 -11.83 -11.73
N GLY A 267 14.15 -11.04 -10.70
CA GLY A 267 15.51 -10.86 -10.18
C GLY A 267 15.68 -11.56 -8.83
N PHE A 268 16.89 -12.08 -8.57
CA PHE A 268 17.21 -12.68 -7.28
C PHE A 268 18.71 -12.69 -6.99
N ILE A 269 19.04 -12.52 -5.72
CA ILE A 269 20.37 -12.68 -5.16
C ILE A 269 20.27 -13.27 -3.75
N ILE A 270 21.13 -14.22 -3.41
CA ILE A 270 21.21 -14.83 -2.07
C ILE A 270 22.59 -14.54 -1.48
N ALA A 271 22.61 -14.07 -0.25
CA ALA A 271 23.83 -13.85 0.50
C ALA A 271 24.74 -15.10 0.49
N ARG A 272 26.03 -14.92 0.33
CA ARG A 272 27.00 -16.02 0.15
C ARG A 272 26.86 -17.12 1.22
N GLU A 273 26.72 -16.73 2.48
CA GLU A 273 26.59 -17.65 3.61
C GLU A 273 25.24 -18.37 3.67
N ALA A 274 24.24 -17.90 2.90
CA ALA A 274 22.91 -18.47 2.79
C ALA A 274 22.69 -19.29 1.51
N GLN A 275 23.69 -19.32 0.60
CA GLN A 275 23.61 -20.10 -0.62
C GLN A 275 23.60 -21.60 -0.36
N ARG A 276 23.14 -22.39 -1.34
CA ARG A 276 23.08 -23.86 -1.31
C ARG A 276 22.16 -24.47 -0.25
N LYS A 277 21.36 -23.64 0.43
CA LYS A 277 20.36 -24.05 1.44
C LYS A 277 18.93 -24.16 0.86
N GLY A 278 18.76 -23.89 -0.43
CA GLY A 278 17.47 -23.99 -1.11
C GLY A 278 16.63 -22.72 -1.06
N TYR A 279 17.02 -21.67 -0.35
CA TYR A 279 16.26 -20.44 -0.20
C TYR A 279 15.86 -19.76 -1.51
N CYS A 280 16.79 -19.72 -2.49
CA CYS A 280 16.50 -19.15 -3.81
C CYS A 280 15.35 -19.87 -4.53
N MET A 281 15.36 -21.21 -4.50
CA MET A 281 14.30 -22.01 -5.14
C MET A 281 12.95 -21.83 -4.44
N GLU A 282 12.95 -21.80 -3.11
CA GLU A 282 11.77 -21.61 -2.28
C GLU A 282 11.16 -20.22 -2.52
N ALA A 283 11.98 -19.15 -2.39
CA ALA A 283 11.51 -17.78 -2.59
C ALA A 283 11.04 -17.53 -4.02
N CYS A 284 11.86 -17.85 -5.04
CA CYS A 284 11.52 -17.56 -6.42
C CYS A 284 10.32 -18.39 -6.92
N GLY A 285 10.15 -19.62 -6.42
CA GLY A 285 8.96 -20.42 -6.73
C GLY A 285 7.68 -19.76 -6.20
N ALA A 286 7.67 -19.35 -4.93
CA ALA A 286 6.54 -18.67 -4.32
C ALA A 286 6.28 -17.30 -4.95
N ILE A 287 7.34 -16.53 -5.27
CA ILE A 287 7.24 -15.23 -5.95
C ILE A 287 6.63 -15.38 -7.35
N LEU A 288 7.05 -16.38 -8.14
CA LEU A 288 6.45 -16.63 -9.45
C LEU A 288 4.96 -16.96 -9.33
N GLU A 289 4.58 -17.80 -8.37
CA GLU A 289 3.18 -18.14 -8.12
C GLU A 289 2.38 -16.89 -7.73
N TYR A 290 2.90 -16.04 -6.85
CA TYR A 290 2.31 -14.76 -6.48
C TYR A 290 2.14 -13.84 -7.69
N GLY A 291 3.16 -13.73 -8.54
CA GLY A 291 3.09 -12.92 -9.76
C GLY A 291 1.96 -13.35 -10.70
N PHE A 292 1.75 -14.65 -10.87
CA PHE A 292 0.69 -15.16 -11.73
C PHE A 292 -0.71 -15.09 -11.11
N ARG A 293 -0.84 -15.31 -9.80
CA ARG A 293 -2.14 -15.39 -9.12
C ARG A 293 -2.63 -14.05 -8.63
N GLU A 294 -1.76 -13.30 -7.95
CA GLU A 294 -2.15 -12.07 -7.27
C GLU A 294 -1.90 -10.83 -8.13
N LEU A 295 -0.73 -10.76 -8.82
CA LEU A 295 -0.41 -9.63 -9.69
C LEU A 295 -0.99 -9.78 -11.11
N GLY A 296 -1.55 -10.94 -11.44
CA GLY A 296 -2.20 -11.18 -12.72
C GLY A 296 -1.25 -11.22 -13.93
N PHE A 297 0.04 -11.47 -13.73
CA PHE A 297 0.97 -11.57 -14.84
C PHE A 297 0.62 -12.74 -15.74
N GLU A 298 0.65 -12.52 -17.04
CA GLU A 298 0.51 -13.58 -18.04
C GLU A 298 1.86 -14.23 -18.35
N ARG A 299 2.93 -13.43 -18.29
CA ARG A 299 4.31 -13.84 -18.59
C ARG A 299 5.27 -13.14 -17.64
N VAL A 300 6.33 -13.86 -17.30
CA VAL A 300 7.47 -13.36 -16.51
C VAL A 300 8.74 -13.78 -17.26
N GLN A 301 9.74 -12.91 -17.31
CA GLN A 301 11.06 -13.26 -17.85
C GLN A 301 12.14 -13.24 -16.77
N ALA A 302 13.31 -13.79 -17.08
CA ALA A 302 14.56 -13.57 -16.37
C ALA A 302 15.73 -13.55 -17.35
N LEU A 303 16.66 -12.64 -17.12
CA LEU A 303 17.90 -12.55 -17.87
C LEU A 303 19.05 -13.06 -16.99
N ALA A 304 19.56 -14.25 -17.29
CA ALA A 304 20.68 -14.83 -16.58
C ALA A 304 21.95 -14.68 -17.42
N ALA A 305 22.99 -14.04 -16.85
CA ALA A 305 24.27 -13.92 -17.55
C ALA A 305 24.78 -15.31 -17.97
N GLU A 306 25.28 -15.48 -19.22
CA GLU A 306 25.70 -16.78 -19.74
C GLU A 306 26.76 -17.46 -18.87
N ARG A 307 27.61 -16.68 -18.23
CA ARG A 307 28.65 -17.18 -17.31
C ARG A 307 28.14 -17.49 -15.89
N ASN A 308 26.88 -17.07 -15.53
CA ASN A 308 26.29 -17.34 -14.23
C ASN A 308 25.58 -18.70 -14.22
N GLY A 309 26.36 -19.79 -14.10
CA GLY A 309 25.83 -21.16 -14.06
C GLY A 309 24.81 -21.40 -12.94
N ALA A 310 24.94 -20.69 -11.80
CA ALA A 310 24.02 -20.82 -10.68
C ALA A 310 22.64 -20.25 -11.05
N SER A 311 22.58 -19.04 -11.59
CA SER A 311 21.34 -18.42 -12.02
C SER A 311 20.66 -19.21 -13.14
N LEU A 312 21.45 -19.67 -14.13
CA LEU A 312 20.94 -20.55 -15.20
C LEU A 312 20.32 -21.85 -14.65
N ALA A 313 20.92 -22.45 -13.63
CA ALA A 313 20.40 -23.66 -13.01
C ALA A 313 19.10 -23.40 -12.23
N VAL A 314 19.00 -22.26 -11.51
CA VAL A 314 17.78 -21.84 -10.82
C VAL A 314 16.64 -21.64 -11.83
N CYS A 315 16.85 -20.86 -12.89
CA CYS A 315 15.83 -20.59 -13.89
C CYS A 315 15.29 -21.89 -14.53
N ARG A 316 16.18 -22.84 -14.89
CA ARG A 316 15.75 -24.14 -15.43
C ARG A 316 14.96 -24.97 -14.42
N LYS A 317 15.41 -25.04 -13.17
CA LYS A 317 14.73 -25.81 -12.10
C LYS A 317 13.36 -25.24 -11.75
N LEU A 318 13.17 -23.93 -11.89
CA LEU A 318 11.88 -23.27 -11.74
C LEU A 318 10.95 -23.45 -12.97
N GLY A 319 11.37 -24.25 -13.95
CA GLY A 319 10.56 -24.52 -15.14
C GLY A 319 10.63 -23.44 -16.22
N GLY A 320 11.55 -22.48 -16.10
CA GLY A 320 11.73 -21.44 -17.12
C GLY A 320 12.14 -22.01 -18.48
N GLN A 321 11.43 -21.63 -19.51
CA GLN A 321 11.72 -22.01 -20.89
C GLN A 321 12.76 -21.05 -21.49
N ARG A 322 13.84 -21.60 -22.05
CA ARG A 322 14.85 -20.80 -22.74
C ARG A 322 14.25 -20.18 -24.02
N SER A 323 14.21 -18.86 -24.07
CA SER A 323 13.65 -18.07 -25.19
C SER A 323 14.70 -17.41 -26.06
N GLY A 324 15.99 -17.79 -25.91
CA GLY A 324 17.09 -17.26 -26.72
C GLY A 324 18.22 -16.69 -25.88
N SER A 325 19.17 -16.05 -26.57
CA SER A 325 20.25 -15.26 -25.98
C SER A 325 20.12 -13.82 -26.48
N ILE A 326 20.40 -12.86 -25.60
CA ILE A 326 20.38 -11.45 -25.93
C ILE A 326 21.64 -10.77 -25.43
N VAL A 327 22.00 -9.65 -26.06
CA VAL A 327 23.06 -8.77 -25.58
C VAL A 327 22.42 -7.53 -25.04
N TRP A 328 22.67 -7.25 -23.75
CA TRP A 328 22.20 -6.07 -23.05
C TRP A 328 23.40 -5.36 -22.44
N GLU A 329 23.57 -4.06 -22.71
CA GLU A 329 24.70 -3.25 -22.24
C GLU A 329 26.07 -3.93 -22.43
N GLY A 330 26.26 -4.59 -23.57
CA GLY A 330 27.52 -5.28 -23.93
C GLY A 330 27.74 -6.63 -23.22
N ARG A 331 26.79 -7.10 -22.42
CA ARG A 331 26.86 -8.40 -21.73
C ARG A 331 25.90 -9.40 -22.38
N SER A 332 26.30 -10.67 -22.45
CA SER A 332 25.48 -11.76 -23.03
C SER A 332 24.64 -12.42 -21.94
N TYR A 333 23.35 -12.54 -22.20
CA TYR A 333 22.36 -13.16 -21.30
C TYR A 333 21.57 -14.26 -22.00
N VAL A 334 21.20 -15.29 -21.25
CA VAL A 334 20.17 -16.25 -21.63
C VAL A 334 18.84 -15.75 -21.08
N ARG A 335 17.87 -15.61 -21.96
CA ARG A 335 16.51 -15.25 -21.58
C ARG A 335 15.69 -16.49 -21.27
N PHE A 336 15.09 -16.52 -20.08
CA PHE A 336 14.08 -17.48 -19.65
C PHE A 336 12.73 -16.82 -19.58
N VAL A 337 11.67 -17.57 -19.86
CA VAL A 337 10.28 -17.10 -19.82
C VAL A 337 9.43 -18.15 -19.12
N TRP A 338 8.54 -17.69 -18.26
CA TRP A 338 7.44 -18.44 -17.68
C TRP A 338 6.14 -17.84 -18.19
N SER A 339 5.14 -18.69 -18.43
CA SER A 339 3.78 -18.29 -18.81
C SER A 339 2.80 -18.94 -17.86
N ARG A 340 1.68 -18.25 -17.59
CA ARG A 340 0.58 -18.74 -16.76
C ARG A 340 -0.07 -19.97 -17.36
#